data_ebbabe2379a75fc5731a9a032e0ba7e6
#
_entry.id   ebbabe2379a75fc5731a9a032e0ba7e6
#
_cell.length_a   1.000
_cell.length_b   1.000
_cell.length_c   1.000
_cell.angle_alpha   90.00
_cell.angle_beta   90.00
_cell.angle_gamma   90.00
#
_symmetry.space_group_name_H-M   'P 1'
#
loop_
_entity.id
_entity.type
_entity.pdbx_description
1 polymer ?
#
loop_
_entity_poly.entity_id
_entity_poly.type
_entity_poly.pdbx_seq_one_letter_code
_entity_poly.pdbx_strand_id
1 'polypeptide(L)'
;MKKRYYKIIAALVGVIILLIIIIATKPPKVQTKIVEIEVEKEKIVEVEVEKIVEIEKEIEVIVEVEKEPEYKYNITSVEREMLARLVYLEGGIESLECQKAICSVIINRWQDGYWGDTIEDVIYAKHQFSPSGSIWKTTPTETNYQAVDYVLKNGCTIPSYVMFFRASYHFTWDGYEPYTSIDRTYFGYLAKDKI
;
A
#
# COMPACT_ATOMS: atom_id res chain seq x y z
N MET A 1 31.97 19.87 -39.68
CA MET A 1 30.85 20.18 -38.78
C MET A 1 30.00 18.94 -38.46
N LYS A 2 29.51 18.15 -39.38
CA LYS A 2 28.62 17.01 -39.15
C LYS A 2 29.15 15.97 -38.11
N LYS A 3 30.43 15.62 -38.11
CA LYS A 3 31.01 14.65 -37.15
C LYS A 3 30.94 15.12 -35.65
N ARG A 4 30.89 16.41 -35.41
CA ARG A 4 30.81 16.97 -34.05
C ARG A 4 29.39 16.87 -33.49
N TYR A 5 28.38 17.05 -34.32
CA TYR A 5 26.97 16.87 -33.98
C TYR A 5 26.62 15.42 -33.63
N TYR A 6 27.12 14.45 -34.39
CA TYR A 6 26.92 13.02 -34.08
C TYR A 6 27.48 12.62 -32.72
N LYS A 7 28.62 13.20 -32.32
CA LYS A 7 29.21 12.93 -31.01
C LYS A 7 28.37 13.51 -29.87
N ILE A 8 27.76 14.68 -30.08
CA ILE A 8 26.88 15.32 -29.08
C ILE A 8 25.57 14.54 -28.96
N ILE A 9 24.96 14.12 -30.07
CA ILE A 9 23.74 13.32 -30.08
C ILE A 9 24.00 11.94 -29.42
N ALA A 10 25.11 11.30 -29.71
CA ALA A 10 25.46 10.02 -29.08
C ALA A 10 25.67 10.16 -27.55
N ALA A 11 26.26 11.26 -27.10
CA ALA A 11 26.44 11.56 -25.69
C ALA A 11 25.09 11.80 -24.97
N LEU A 12 24.17 12.56 -25.61
CA LEU A 12 22.82 12.80 -25.07
C LEU A 12 21.99 11.52 -24.98
N VAL A 13 22.02 10.69 -26.01
CA VAL A 13 21.36 9.37 -26.00
C VAL A 13 21.94 8.49 -24.90
N GLY A 14 23.26 8.49 -24.70
CA GLY A 14 23.93 7.76 -23.61
C GLY A 14 23.47 8.23 -22.22
N VAL A 15 23.30 9.55 -22.03
CA VAL A 15 22.79 10.11 -20.75
C VAL A 15 21.34 9.71 -20.50
N ILE A 16 20.49 9.74 -21.54
CA ILE A 16 19.08 9.31 -21.42
C ILE A 16 18.99 7.83 -21.07
N ILE A 17 19.78 6.97 -21.72
CA ILE A 17 19.81 5.53 -21.40
C ILE A 17 20.31 5.30 -19.97
N LEU A 18 21.31 6.04 -19.50
CA LEU A 18 21.81 5.94 -18.15
C LEU A 18 20.77 6.38 -17.11
N LEU A 19 20.00 7.44 -17.38
CA LEU A 19 18.89 7.89 -16.54
C LEU A 19 17.77 6.84 -16.46
N ILE A 20 17.43 6.22 -17.58
CA ILE A 20 16.43 5.13 -17.61
C ILE A 20 16.90 3.93 -16.79
N ILE A 21 18.17 3.57 -16.87
CA ILE A 21 18.75 2.47 -16.05
C ILE A 21 18.73 2.83 -14.56
N ILE A 22 19.07 4.07 -14.19
CA ILE A 22 19.05 4.52 -12.79
C ILE A 22 17.61 4.49 -12.21
N ILE A 23 16.60 4.86 -13.01
CA ILE A 23 15.20 4.80 -12.61
C ILE A 23 14.74 3.33 -12.47
N ALA A 24 15.16 2.46 -13.38
CA ALA A 24 14.80 1.03 -13.37
C ALA A 24 15.48 0.23 -12.23
N THR A 25 16.61 0.71 -11.69
CA THR A 25 17.33 0.04 -10.60
C THR A 25 16.96 0.52 -9.20
N LYS A 26 16.15 1.58 -9.08
CA LYS A 26 15.59 1.96 -7.77
C LYS A 26 14.36 1.11 -7.48
N PRO A 27 14.23 0.57 -6.26
CA PRO A 27 13.00 -0.13 -5.88
C PRO A 27 11.82 0.84 -6.05
N PRO A 28 10.68 0.38 -6.60
CA PRO A 28 9.58 1.26 -6.96
C PRO A 28 8.90 1.81 -5.70
N LYS A 29 9.26 3.03 -5.33
CA LYS A 29 8.46 3.87 -4.42
C LYS A 29 7.40 4.68 -5.16
N VAL A 30 7.33 4.52 -6.49
CA VAL A 30 6.39 5.25 -7.34
C VAL A 30 5.91 4.29 -8.43
N GLN A 31 4.63 4.01 -8.49
CA GLN A 31 4.01 3.39 -9.66
C GLN A 31 3.97 4.44 -10.79
N THR A 32 5.01 4.47 -11.59
CA THR A 32 4.99 5.27 -12.81
C THR A 32 4.11 4.55 -13.84
N LYS A 33 2.95 5.11 -14.13
CA LYS A 33 2.15 4.68 -15.27
C LYS A 33 2.91 5.11 -16.52
N ILE A 34 3.68 4.18 -17.11
CA ILE A 34 4.37 4.42 -18.38
C ILE A 34 3.29 4.46 -19.46
N VAL A 35 3.03 5.64 -20.01
CA VAL A 35 2.30 5.77 -21.27
C VAL A 35 3.33 5.55 -22.37
N GLU A 36 3.28 4.40 -23.04
CA GLU A 36 4.06 4.18 -24.26
C GLU A 36 3.57 5.17 -25.32
N ILE A 37 4.39 6.16 -25.64
CA ILE A 37 4.19 6.99 -26.83
C ILE A 37 4.95 6.31 -27.94
N GLU A 38 4.23 5.69 -28.89
CA GLU A 38 4.80 5.27 -30.16
C GLU A 38 5.28 6.50 -30.91
N VAL A 39 6.59 6.68 -30.97
CA VAL A 39 7.20 7.70 -31.82
C VAL A 39 7.36 7.12 -33.23
N GLU A 40 6.45 7.44 -34.12
CA GLU A 40 6.63 7.17 -35.55
C GLU A 40 7.91 7.89 -36.03
N LYS A 41 8.79 7.08 -36.67
CA LYS A 41 10.00 7.57 -37.32
C LYS A 41 9.65 8.34 -38.60
N GLU A 42 9.43 9.62 -38.49
CA GLU A 42 9.50 10.49 -39.68
C GLU A 42 10.16 11.85 -39.44
N LYS A 43 11.23 12.06 -40.21
CA LYS A 43 11.91 13.31 -40.52
C LYS A 43 12.52 14.10 -39.36
N ILE A 44 13.85 14.04 -39.37
CA ILE A 44 14.69 15.02 -38.64
C ILE A 44 14.45 16.41 -39.25
N VAL A 45 13.57 17.15 -38.63
CA VAL A 45 13.45 18.61 -38.85
C VAL A 45 14.35 19.25 -37.82
N GLU A 46 15.16 20.22 -38.24
CA GLU A 46 15.94 21.08 -37.30
C GLU A 46 14.96 21.75 -36.31
N VAL A 47 14.93 21.25 -35.09
CA VAL A 47 14.13 21.83 -34.01
C VAL A 47 14.98 22.92 -33.38
N GLU A 48 14.54 24.17 -33.47
CA GLU A 48 15.14 25.30 -32.79
C GLU A 48 15.13 25.07 -31.26
N VAL A 49 16.17 25.55 -30.58
CA VAL A 49 16.41 25.33 -29.14
C VAL A 49 15.21 25.75 -28.26
N GLU A 50 14.40 26.70 -28.72
CA GLU A 50 13.18 27.15 -28.04
C GLU A 50 12.10 26.09 -27.89
N LYS A 51 11.98 25.14 -28.84
CA LYS A 51 11.03 24.01 -28.73
C LYS A 51 11.44 22.95 -27.71
N ILE A 52 12.74 22.81 -27.46
CA ILE A 52 13.25 21.87 -26.44
C ILE A 52 12.85 22.34 -25.03
N VAL A 53 12.86 23.62 -24.78
CA VAL A 53 12.46 24.21 -23.50
C VAL A 53 10.95 24.08 -23.24
N GLU A 54 10.12 24.13 -24.30
CA GLU A 54 8.68 23.89 -24.18
C GLU A 54 8.36 22.42 -23.87
N ILE A 55 9.07 21.48 -24.50
CA ILE A 55 8.91 20.06 -24.24
C ILE A 55 9.37 19.68 -22.82
N GLU A 56 10.45 20.27 -22.31
CA GLU A 56 10.89 20.07 -20.92
C GLU A 56 9.85 20.61 -19.93
N LYS A 57 9.20 21.73 -20.20
CA LYS A 57 8.09 22.25 -19.37
C LYS A 57 6.83 21.40 -19.44
N GLU A 58 6.47 20.84 -20.60
CA GLU A 58 5.35 19.90 -20.71
C GLU A 58 5.61 18.58 -19.99
N ILE A 59 6.85 18.08 -19.99
CA ILE A 59 7.24 16.88 -19.24
C ILE A 59 7.19 17.11 -17.72
N GLU A 60 7.57 18.30 -17.23
CA GLU A 60 7.42 18.65 -15.81
C GLU A 60 5.95 18.69 -15.35
N VAL A 61 5.01 19.03 -16.22
CA VAL A 61 3.57 19.09 -15.91
C VAL A 61 2.91 17.70 -15.90
N ILE A 62 3.48 16.71 -16.61
CA ILE A 62 2.90 15.35 -16.73
C ILE A 62 3.37 14.42 -15.60
N VAL A 63 4.44 14.75 -14.89
CA VAL A 63 4.84 14.04 -13.67
C VAL A 63 4.14 14.67 -12.47
N GLU A 64 2.84 14.57 -12.41
CA GLU A 64 2.14 14.68 -11.14
C GLU A 64 2.55 13.44 -10.33
N VAL A 65 3.61 13.61 -9.55
CA VAL A 65 4.00 12.63 -8.54
C VAL A 65 2.80 12.54 -7.60
N GLU A 66 1.97 11.49 -7.76
CA GLU A 66 0.99 11.15 -6.75
C GLU A 66 1.75 11.05 -5.42
N LYS A 67 1.57 12.07 -4.59
CA LYS A 67 2.20 12.12 -3.28
C LYS A 67 1.71 10.89 -2.52
N GLU A 68 2.64 10.01 -2.13
CA GLU A 68 2.26 8.86 -1.30
C GLU A 68 1.41 9.37 -0.12
N PRO A 69 0.30 8.72 0.19
CA PRO A 69 -0.56 9.17 1.28
C PRO A 69 0.25 9.22 2.57
N GLU A 70 0.15 10.32 3.29
CA GLU A 70 0.79 10.48 4.59
C GLU A 70 0.01 9.63 5.62
N TYR A 71 0.58 8.49 5.97
CA TYR A 71 0.00 7.60 6.96
C TYR A 71 0.45 7.94 8.37
N LYS A 72 -0.46 7.74 9.32
CA LYS A 72 -0.18 7.86 10.76
C LYS A 72 0.84 6.83 11.25
N TYR A 73 0.90 5.68 10.58
CA TYR A 73 1.77 4.56 10.89
C TYR A 73 2.86 4.41 9.83
N ASN A 74 4.10 4.18 10.27
CA ASN A 74 5.21 3.93 9.36
C ASN A 74 5.20 2.46 8.91
N ILE A 75 4.47 2.17 7.86
CA ILE A 75 4.39 0.84 7.23
C ILE A 75 4.87 0.91 5.77
N THR A 76 5.33 -0.22 5.27
CA THR A 76 5.73 -0.37 3.88
C THR A 76 4.52 -0.59 2.96
N SER A 77 4.70 -0.36 1.66
CA SER A 77 3.68 -0.70 0.66
C SER A 77 3.35 -2.20 0.63
N VAL A 78 4.32 -3.05 0.93
CA VAL A 78 4.11 -4.51 1.04
C VAL A 78 3.22 -4.85 2.24
N GLU A 79 3.46 -4.24 3.40
CA GLU A 79 2.63 -4.45 4.58
C GLU A 79 1.20 -3.93 4.39
N ARG A 80 1.05 -2.78 3.71
CA ARG A 80 -0.28 -2.27 3.31
C ARG A 80 -1.02 -3.29 2.43
N GLU A 81 -0.33 -3.87 1.46
CA GLU A 81 -0.89 -4.91 0.60
C GLU A 81 -1.29 -6.15 1.40
N MET A 82 -0.45 -6.59 2.34
CA MET A 82 -0.74 -7.71 3.23
C MET A 82 -1.97 -7.44 4.11
N LEU A 83 -2.10 -6.24 4.67
CA LEU A 83 -3.28 -5.82 5.43
C LEU A 83 -4.54 -5.91 4.59
N ALA A 84 -4.55 -5.36 3.36
CA ALA A 84 -5.71 -5.40 2.48
C ALA A 84 -6.13 -6.84 2.13
N ARG A 85 -5.15 -7.72 1.88
CA ARG A 85 -5.39 -9.14 1.60
C ARG A 85 -5.93 -9.88 2.82
N LEU A 86 -5.41 -9.61 4.02
CA LEU A 86 -5.93 -10.23 5.23
C LEU A 86 -7.33 -9.72 5.57
N VAL A 87 -7.60 -8.42 5.45
CA VAL A 87 -8.94 -7.84 5.64
C VAL A 87 -9.94 -8.47 4.66
N TYR A 88 -9.55 -8.69 3.40
CA TYR A 88 -10.39 -9.41 2.44
C TYR A 88 -10.70 -10.84 2.91
N LEU A 89 -9.70 -11.58 3.38
CA LEU A 89 -9.86 -12.98 3.80
C LEU A 89 -10.70 -13.13 5.07
N GLU A 90 -10.59 -12.17 6.00
CA GLU A 90 -11.28 -12.22 7.30
C GLU A 90 -12.67 -11.59 7.28
N GLY A 91 -12.89 -10.59 6.44
CA GLY A 91 -14.14 -9.82 6.44
C GLY A 91 -14.50 -9.15 5.11
N GLY A 92 -14.05 -9.70 3.98
CA GLY A 92 -14.28 -9.07 2.67
C GLY A 92 -15.73 -8.94 2.24
N ILE A 93 -16.65 -9.67 2.85
CA ILE A 93 -18.10 -9.59 2.61
C ILE A 93 -18.83 -8.69 3.63
N GLU A 94 -18.14 -8.26 4.68
CA GLU A 94 -18.70 -7.39 5.71
C GLU A 94 -18.64 -5.91 5.25
N SER A 95 -19.35 -5.04 5.98
CA SER A 95 -19.36 -3.61 5.69
C SER A 95 -17.97 -2.97 5.78
N LEU A 96 -17.80 -1.80 5.17
CA LEU A 96 -16.58 -1.01 5.27
C LEU A 96 -16.21 -0.73 6.74
N GLU A 97 -17.19 -0.47 7.60
CA GLU A 97 -16.95 -0.22 9.03
C GLU A 97 -16.42 -1.47 9.74
N CYS A 98 -16.95 -2.66 9.42
CA CYS A 98 -16.45 -3.91 9.96
C CYS A 98 -15.02 -4.17 9.48
N GLN A 99 -14.73 -3.95 8.21
CA GLN A 99 -13.39 -4.12 7.65
C GLN A 99 -12.36 -3.17 8.28
N LYS A 100 -12.74 -1.91 8.56
CA LYS A 100 -11.91 -0.97 9.33
C LYS A 100 -11.64 -1.47 10.74
N ALA A 101 -12.63 -2.03 11.42
CA ALA A 101 -12.47 -2.58 12.76
C ALA A 101 -11.55 -3.81 12.76
N ILE A 102 -11.68 -4.72 11.75
CA ILE A 102 -10.76 -5.84 11.56
C ILE A 102 -9.32 -5.36 11.35
N CYS A 103 -9.11 -4.39 10.46
CA CYS A 103 -7.80 -3.77 10.25
C CYS A 103 -7.26 -3.17 11.55
N SER A 104 -8.11 -2.50 12.32
CA SER A 104 -7.72 -1.90 13.61
C SER A 104 -7.26 -2.94 14.63
N VAL A 105 -7.84 -4.14 14.66
CA VAL A 105 -7.33 -5.24 15.52
C VAL A 105 -5.90 -5.61 15.14
N ILE A 106 -5.60 -5.69 13.85
CA ILE A 106 -4.25 -6.05 13.38
C ILE A 106 -3.24 -4.97 13.80
N ILE A 107 -3.60 -3.69 13.60
CA ILE A 107 -2.76 -2.55 14.02
C ILE A 107 -2.59 -2.52 15.55
N ASN A 108 -3.65 -2.75 16.32
CA ASN A 108 -3.57 -2.80 17.79
C ASN A 108 -2.60 -3.90 18.25
N ARG A 109 -2.65 -5.09 17.65
CA ARG A 109 -1.74 -6.20 17.93
C ARG A 109 -0.29 -5.84 17.61
N TRP A 110 -0.06 -5.18 16.49
CA TRP A 110 1.27 -4.70 16.13
C TRP A 110 1.79 -3.66 17.12
N GLN A 111 0.95 -2.70 17.50
CA GLN A 111 1.31 -1.66 18.48
C GLN A 111 1.57 -2.22 19.87
N ASP A 112 0.91 -3.31 20.26
CA ASP A 112 1.12 -4.01 21.52
C ASP A 112 2.48 -4.75 21.56
N GLY A 113 2.99 -5.21 20.41
CA GLY A 113 4.29 -5.86 20.28
C GLY A 113 4.32 -7.34 20.72
N TYR A 114 3.26 -7.87 21.33
CA TYR A 114 3.24 -9.27 21.77
C TYR A 114 3.31 -10.29 20.64
N TRP A 115 2.70 -9.97 19.49
CA TRP A 115 2.63 -10.87 18.34
C TRP A 115 3.76 -10.67 17.33
N GLY A 116 4.60 -9.63 17.48
CA GLY A 116 5.74 -9.36 16.63
C GLY A 116 5.99 -7.87 16.41
N ASP A 117 7.13 -7.56 15.83
CA ASP A 117 7.63 -6.19 15.65
C ASP A 117 7.17 -5.57 14.31
N THR A 118 6.65 -6.39 13.38
CA THR A 118 6.17 -5.97 12.06
C THR A 118 4.72 -6.42 11.83
N ILE A 119 4.04 -5.79 10.88
CA ILE A 119 2.72 -6.26 10.42
C ILE A 119 2.79 -7.70 9.91
N GLU A 120 3.87 -8.04 9.21
CA GLU A 120 4.09 -9.40 8.71
C GLU A 120 4.17 -10.41 9.86
N ASP A 121 4.92 -10.12 10.91
CA ASP A 121 5.02 -10.98 12.10
C ASP A 121 3.66 -11.22 12.74
N VAL A 122 2.87 -10.16 12.92
CA VAL A 122 1.51 -10.24 13.49
C VAL A 122 0.60 -11.13 12.63
N ILE A 123 0.68 -10.98 11.30
CA ILE A 123 -0.17 -11.74 10.37
C ILE A 123 0.19 -13.23 10.39
N TYR A 124 1.48 -13.55 10.45
CA TYR A 124 1.97 -14.94 10.46
C TYR A 124 2.16 -15.52 11.87
N ALA A 125 1.85 -14.76 12.93
CA ALA A 125 1.90 -15.28 14.29
C ALA A 125 1.07 -16.54 14.43
N LYS A 126 1.62 -17.53 15.10
CA LYS A 126 1.05 -18.86 15.21
C LYS A 126 -0.38 -18.83 15.77
N HIS A 127 -1.33 -19.44 15.04
CA HIS A 127 -2.74 -19.57 15.43
C HIS A 127 -3.53 -18.25 15.48
N GLN A 128 -3.03 -17.15 14.90
CA GLN A 128 -3.75 -15.87 14.95
C GLN A 128 -4.72 -15.71 13.79
N PHE A 129 -4.27 -15.92 12.57
CA PHE A 129 -5.10 -15.79 11.38
C PHE A 129 -5.07 -17.07 10.56
N SER A 130 -6.18 -17.80 10.54
CA SER A 130 -6.29 -19.06 9.81
C SER A 130 -5.98 -18.96 8.32
N PRO A 131 -6.42 -17.89 7.60
CA PRO A 131 -6.20 -17.76 6.17
C PRO A 131 -4.83 -17.18 5.79
N SER A 132 -3.94 -16.87 6.73
CA SER A 132 -2.64 -16.21 6.45
C SER A 132 -1.81 -16.94 5.39
N GLY A 133 -1.85 -18.27 5.32
CA GLY A 133 -1.19 -19.06 4.28
C GLY A 133 -1.73 -18.85 2.86
N SER A 134 -2.86 -18.16 2.71
CA SER A 134 -3.51 -17.86 1.42
C SER A 134 -3.41 -16.38 1.01
N ILE A 135 -2.77 -15.56 1.81
CA ILE A 135 -2.68 -14.11 1.59
C ILE A 135 -2.29 -13.78 0.15
N TRP A 136 -1.20 -14.36 -0.35
CA TRP A 136 -0.69 -14.05 -1.69
C TRP A 136 -1.46 -14.72 -2.85
N LYS A 137 -2.46 -15.55 -2.53
CA LYS A 137 -3.35 -16.18 -3.51
C LYS A 137 -4.67 -15.43 -3.68
N THR A 138 -4.86 -14.35 -2.94
CA THR A 138 -6.11 -13.57 -2.93
C THR A 138 -5.92 -12.21 -3.54
N THR A 139 -6.98 -11.61 -4.05
CA THR A 139 -6.99 -10.27 -4.63
C THR A 139 -8.00 -9.43 -3.87
N PRO A 140 -7.55 -8.42 -3.11
CA PRO A 140 -8.43 -7.49 -2.41
C PRO A 140 -9.28 -6.68 -3.38
N THR A 141 -10.43 -6.24 -2.92
CA THR A 141 -11.28 -5.29 -3.62
C THR A 141 -10.89 -3.85 -3.22
N GLU A 142 -11.40 -2.88 -3.97
CA GLU A 142 -11.23 -1.46 -3.65
C GLU A 142 -11.71 -1.14 -2.22
N THR A 143 -12.80 -1.75 -1.76
CA THR A 143 -13.33 -1.55 -0.39
C THR A 143 -12.33 -1.98 0.69
N ASN A 144 -11.58 -3.06 0.45
CA ASN A 144 -10.57 -3.51 1.41
C ASN A 144 -9.40 -2.52 1.52
N TYR A 145 -8.95 -1.98 0.38
CA TYR A 145 -7.94 -0.91 0.37
C TYR A 145 -8.45 0.36 1.05
N GLN A 146 -9.68 0.78 0.79
CA GLN A 146 -10.30 1.91 1.46
C GLN A 146 -10.36 1.72 2.98
N ALA A 147 -10.69 0.52 3.46
CA ALA A 147 -10.70 0.22 4.89
C ALA A 147 -9.30 0.35 5.51
N VAL A 148 -8.30 -0.22 4.86
CA VAL A 148 -6.90 -0.17 5.31
C VAL A 148 -6.38 1.26 5.28
N ASP A 149 -6.51 1.97 4.16
CA ASP A 149 -6.04 3.35 4.01
C ASP A 149 -6.70 4.30 5.01
N TYR A 150 -8.00 4.08 5.29
CA TYR A 150 -8.68 4.85 6.32
C TYR A 150 -8.01 4.68 7.69
N VAL A 151 -7.75 3.45 8.10
CA VAL A 151 -7.13 3.15 9.41
C VAL A 151 -5.70 3.68 9.45
N LEU A 152 -4.92 3.46 8.39
CA LEU A 152 -3.54 3.92 8.31
C LEU A 152 -3.43 5.45 8.38
N LYS A 153 -4.37 6.16 7.78
CA LYS A 153 -4.41 7.62 7.73
C LYS A 153 -4.98 8.24 9.01
N ASN A 154 -6.09 7.69 9.52
CA ASN A 154 -6.88 8.32 10.59
C ASN A 154 -6.64 7.67 11.96
N GLY A 155 -6.10 6.45 11.99
CA GLY A 155 -5.95 5.63 13.19
C GLY A 155 -7.05 4.59 13.36
N CYS A 156 -6.88 3.73 14.36
CA CYS A 156 -7.82 2.65 14.67
C CYS A 156 -9.20 3.16 14.98
N THR A 157 -10.24 2.43 14.56
CA THR A 157 -11.65 2.75 14.79
C THR A 157 -12.19 2.13 16.07
N ILE A 158 -11.41 1.26 16.71
CA ILE A 158 -11.72 0.61 17.97
C ILE A 158 -10.57 0.87 18.98
N PRO A 159 -10.82 0.77 20.28
CA PRO A 159 -9.80 1.00 21.31
C PRO A 159 -8.59 0.07 21.17
N SER A 160 -7.43 0.54 21.63
CA SER A 160 -6.15 -0.20 21.51
C SER A 160 -6.14 -1.54 22.26
N TYR A 161 -6.90 -1.66 23.35
CA TYR A 161 -7.01 -2.92 24.09
C TYR A 161 -7.89 -3.96 23.42
N VAL A 162 -8.64 -3.62 22.34
CA VAL A 162 -9.47 -4.56 21.59
C VAL A 162 -8.59 -5.26 20.54
N MET A 163 -8.19 -6.48 20.82
CA MET A 163 -7.21 -7.23 20.04
C MET A 163 -7.75 -8.54 19.45
N PHE A 164 -9.04 -8.81 19.64
CA PHE A 164 -9.65 -10.06 19.17
C PHE A 164 -10.95 -9.79 18.43
N PHE A 165 -11.18 -10.57 17.40
CA PHE A 165 -12.47 -10.63 16.73
C PHE A 165 -12.83 -12.07 16.37
N ARG A 166 -14.11 -12.30 16.13
CA ARG A 166 -14.66 -13.58 15.78
C ARG A 166 -15.93 -13.43 14.95
N ALA A 167 -15.99 -14.15 13.83
CA ALA A 167 -17.18 -14.18 13.00
C ALA A 167 -18.29 -15.04 13.63
N SER A 168 -19.52 -14.54 13.59
CA SER A 168 -20.76 -15.27 13.84
C SER A 168 -21.00 -15.82 15.27
N TYR A 169 -20.11 -15.58 16.24
CA TYR A 169 -20.25 -16.07 17.61
C TYR A 169 -19.76 -15.07 18.63
N HIS A 170 -20.43 -15.02 19.80
CA HIS A 170 -19.91 -14.32 20.99
C HIS A 170 -18.64 -14.99 21.52
N PHE A 171 -17.81 -14.21 22.23
CA PHE A 171 -16.69 -14.75 22.98
C PHE A 171 -17.24 -15.62 24.12
N THR A 172 -16.81 -16.88 24.16
CA THR A 172 -17.18 -17.85 25.19
C THR A 172 -15.95 -18.38 25.92
N TRP A 173 -14.77 -17.80 25.64
CA TRP A 173 -13.52 -18.23 26.24
C TRP A 173 -13.29 -17.51 27.57
N ASP A 174 -12.79 -18.23 28.56
CA ASP A 174 -12.48 -17.64 29.88
C ASP A 174 -11.50 -16.49 29.75
N GLY A 175 -11.81 -15.38 30.41
CA GLY A 175 -11.00 -14.15 30.40
C GLY A 175 -11.20 -13.22 29.21
N TYR A 176 -12.05 -13.60 28.23
CA TYR A 176 -12.40 -12.70 27.13
C TYR A 176 -13.69 -11.96 27.43
N GLU A 177 -13.65 -10.65 27.18
CA GLU A 177 -14.79 -9.75 27.36
C GLU A 177 -15.22 -9.17 26.00
N PRO A 178 -16.53 -9.06 25.75
CA PRO A 178 -17.03 -8.42 24.55
C PRO A 178 -16.85 -6.91 24.61
N TYR A 179 -16.48 -6.33 23.47
CA TYR A 179 -16.48 -4.87 23.28
C TYR A 179 -17.69 -4.42 22.47
N THR A 180 -17.83 -4.92 21.23
CA THR A 180 -18.92 -4.58 20.31
C THR A 180 -19.11 -5.67 19.26
N SER A 181 -20.18 -5.52 18.47
CA SER A 181 -20.34 -6.28 17.22
C SER A 181 -20.64 -5.34 16.07
N ILE A 182 -20.08 -5.61 14.91
CA ILE A 182 -20.34 -4.91 13.66
C ILE A 182 -20.63 -6.00 12.63
N ASP A 183 -21.78 -5.89 11.95
CA ASP A 183 -22.31 -6.95 11.09
C ASP A 183 -22.38 -8.30 11.83
N ARG A 184 -21.70 -9.32 11.32
CA ARG A 184 -21.63 -10.64 11.94
C ARG A 184 -20.34 -10.88 12.71
N THR A 185 -19.51 -9.86 12.90
CA THR A 185 -18.22 -9.96 13.58
C THR A 185 -18.32 -9.37 14.98
N TYR A 186 -17.87 -10.12 15.98
CA TYR A 186 -17.79 -9.74 17.37
C TYR A 186 -16.35 -9.37 17.71
N PHE A 187 -16.18 -8.21 18.34
CA PHE A 187 -14.90 -7.67 18.79
C PHE A 187 -14.78 -7.73 20.29
N GLY A 188 -13.60 -8.10 20.80
CA GLY A 188 -13.39 -8.28 22.23
C GLY A 188 -11.94 -8.11 22.64
N TYR A 189 -11.71 -8.27 23.94
CA TYR A 189 -10.41 -8.09 24.59
C TYR A 189 -10.22 -9.10 25.73
N LEU A 190 -8.99 -9.28 26.20
CA LEU A 190 -8.74 -9.97 27.47
C LEU A 190 -9.00 -9.00 28.63
N ALA A 191 -9.72 -9.45 29.65
CA ALA A 191 -10.10 -8.61 30.80
C ALA A 191 -8.89 -7.93 31.46
N LYS A 192 -7.71 -8.57 31.45
CA LYS A 192 -6.44 -8.04 31.95
C LYS A 192 -5.84 -6.89 31.11
N ASP A 193 -6.25 -6.75 29.83
CA ASP A 193 -5.66 -5.80 28.89
C ASP A 193 -6.37 -4.44 28.90
N LYS A 194 -7.43 -4.29 29.67
CA LYS A 194 -8.24 -3.06 29.79
C LYS A 194 -7.73 -2.07 30.83
N ILE A 195 -6.57 -2.31 31.42
CA ILE A 195 -6.03 -1.48 32.53
C ILE A 195 -5.39 -0.20 31.97
#